data_75e039e047a6c763612cd5d2fa17b152
#
_entry.id   75e039e047a6c763612cd5d2fa17b152
#
_cell.length_a   1.000
_cell.length_b   1.000
_cell.length_c   1.000
_cell.angle_alpha   90.00
_cell.angle_beta   90.00
_cell.angle_gamma   90.00
#
_symmetry.space_group_name_H-M   'P 1'
#
loop_
_entity.id
_entity.type
_entity.pdbx_description
1 polymer ?
#
loop_
_entity_poly.entity_id
_entity_poly.type
_entity_poly.pdbx_seq_one_letter_code
_entity_poly.pdbx_strand_id
1 'polypeptide(L)' 'MNSTETGTKRIRLFDRKFGENLIIDLPQVPAVYLFKDKSDTIMYVGKAKNIRRRLQQYRNASRRKIHRKMRGLVRDASS' A
#
# COMPACT_ATOMS: atom_id res chain seq x y z
N MET A 1 -22.39 7.38 12.20
CA MET A 1 -21.77 7.39 12.44
C MET A 1 -21.28 7.28 12.47
N ASN A 2 -21.74 7.01 12.11
CA ASN A 2 -21.05 6.88 12.22
C ASN A 2 -20.80 6.64 12.20
N SER A 3 -21.35 6.53 11.94
CA SER A 3 -20.91 6.38 12.07
C SER A 3 -20.70 6.03 12.04
N THR A 4 -21.30 5.80 11.75
CA THR A 4 -20.93 5.56 11.84
C THR A 4 -20.54 5.24 11.75
N GLU A 5 -21.01 5.16 11.46
CA GLU A 5 -20.47 4.99 11.51
C GLU A 5 -19.89 4.86 11.47
N THR A 6 -20.62 4.74 11.50
CA THR A 6 -20.01 4.66 11.58
C THR A 6 -19.23 4.39 11.56
N GLY A 7 -20.00 3.91 11.95
CA GLY A 7 -19.17 3.35 12.11
C GLY A 7 -17.97 3.54 11.89
N THR A 8 -17.76 3.68 12.40
CA THR A 8 -16.93 4.12 11.51
C THR A 8 -15.73 3.36 11.22
N LYS A 9 -15.73 2.78 10.12
CA LYS A 9 -14.66 1.97 9.62
C LYS A 9 -13.51 2.86 9.16
N ARG A 10 -12.33 2.65 9.71
CA ARG A 10 -11.15 3.37 9.26
C ARG A 10 -10.65 2.81 7.95
N ILE A 11 -10.40 3.68 6.98
CA ILE A 11 -9.80 3.31 5.71
C ILE A 11 -8.29 3.46 5.85
N ARG A 12 -7.54 2.41 5.54
CA ARG A 12 -6.08 2.46 5.56
C ARG A 12 -5.56 3.42 4.50
N LEU A 13 -4.45 4.09 4.79
CA LEU A 13 -3.83 5.01 3.83
C LEU A 13 -3.55 4.32 2.50
N PHE A 14 -3.08 3.10 2.53
CA PHE A 14 -2.82 2.32 1.32
C PHE A 14 -4.09 2.19 0.47
N ASP A 15 -5.20 1.80 1.09
CA ASP A 15 -6.46 1.63 0.38
C ASP A 15 -6.99 2.94 -0.18
N ARG A 16 -6.78 4.04 0.54
CA ARG A 16 -7.22 5.35 0.09
C ARG A 16 -6.46 5.80 -1.15
N LYS A 17 -5.16 5.52 -1.21
CA LYS A 17 -4.31 5.95 -2.33
C LYS A 17 -4.42 5.05 -3.55
N PHE A 18 -4.54 3.75 -3.33
CA PHE A 18 -4.41 2.76 -4.42
C PHE A 18 -5.67 1.95 -4.66
N GLY A 19 -6.69 2.13 -3.84
CA GLY A 19 -7.95 1.40 -3.96
C GLY A 19 -8.01 0.16 -3.10
N GLU A 20 -9.19 -0.13 -2.55
CA GLU A 20 -9.39 -1.26 -1.65
C GLU A 20 -9.26 -2.61 -2.34
N ASN A 21 -9.52 -2.64 -3.64
CA ASN A 21 -9.54 -3.89 -4.38
C ASN A 21 -8.21 -4.25 -5.04
N LEU A 22 -7.20 -3.37 -4.93
CA LEU A 22 -5.93 -3.59 -5.62
C LEU A 22 -5.33 -4.96 -5.27
N ILE A 23 -5.20 -5.25 -3.99
CA ILE A 23 -4.56 -6.49 -3.53
C ILE A 23 -5.38 -7.72 -3.90
N ILE A 24 -6.70 -7.61 -3.77
CA ILE A 24 -7.59 -8.73 -4.10
C ILE A 24 -7.47 -9.10 -5.57
N ASP A 25 -7.31 -8.11 -6.43
CA ASP A 25 -7.23 -8.31 -7.88
C ASP A 25 -5.85 -8.75 -8.36
N LEU A 26 -4.83 -8.66 -7.51
CA LEU A 26 -3.48 -9.07 -7.90
C LEU A 26 -3.31 -10.58 -7.89
N PRO A 27 -2.61 -11.13 -8.88
CA PRO A 27 -2.29 -12.55 -8.87
C PRO A 27 -1.16 -12.83 -7.88
N GLN A 28 -1.03 -14.08 -7.47
CA GLN A 28 0.05 -14.52 -6.59
C GLN A 28 1.21 -15.03 -7.45
N VAL A 29 1.90 -14.10 -8.09
CA VAL A 29 2.99 -14.39 -9.03
C VAL A 29 4.18 -13.46 -8.75
N PRO A 30 5.38 -13.81 -9.22
CA PRO A 30 6.53 -12.91 -9.15
C PRO A 30 6.29 -11.67 -10.00
N ALA A 31 6.75 -10.53 -9.51
CA ALA A 31 6.62 -9.28 -10.25
C ALA A 31 7.59 -8.22 -9.73
N VAL A 32 7.78 -7.20 -10.55
CA VAL A 32 8.46 -5.97 -10.16
C VAL A 32 7.40 -4.91 -9.88
N TYR A 33 7.59 -4.12 -8.84
CA TYR A 33 6.66 -3.05 -8.51
C TYR A 33 7.40 -1.73 -8.34
N LEU A 34 6.68 -0.64 -8.58
CA LEU A 34 7.21 0.72 -8.52
C LEU A 34 6.32 1.58 -7.65
N PHE A 35 6.95 2.45 -6.85
CA PHE A 35 6.24 3.56 -6.21
C PHE A 35 6.65 4.86 -6.89
N LYS A 36 5.69 5.71 -7.19
CA LYS A 36 5.92 6.99 -7.85
C LYS A 36 5.35 8.14 -7.01
N ASP A 37 6.00 9.29 -7.11
CA ASP A 37 5.52 10.49 -6.43
C ASP A 37 4.54 11.28 -7.32
N LYS A 38 4.14 12.47 -6.86
CA LYS A 38 3.19 13.33 -7.58
C LYS A 38 3.68 13.73 -8.96
N SER A 39 4.98 13.79 -9.16
CA SER A 39 5.59 14.19 -10.42
C SER A 39 5.81 13.01 -11.35
N ASP A 40 5.27 11.85 -11.01
CA ASP A 40 5.45 10.60 -11.75
C ASP A 40 6.91 10.12 -11.74
N THR A 41 7.69 10.60 -10.78
CA THR A 41 9.08 10.17 -10.60
C THR A 41 9.11 8.90 -9.77
N ILE A 42 9.92 7.95 -10.19
CA ILE A 42 10.06 6.69 -9.47
C ILE A 42 10.76 6.91 -8.14
N MET A 43 10.08 6.59 -7.04
CA MET A 43 10.63 6.66 -5.70
C MET A 43 11.34 5.39 -5.30
N TYR A 44 10.82 4.25 -5.76
CA TYR A 44 11.32 2.96 -5.34
C TYR A 44 10.94 1.89 -6.34
N VAL A 45 11.87 0.98 -6.59
CA VAL A 45 11.66 -0.21 -7.43
C VAL A 45 11.94 -1.43 -6.57
N GLY A 46 11.01 -2.37 -6.55
CA GLY A 46 11.17 -3.59 -5.77
C GLY A 46 10.83 -4.83 -6.57
N LYS A 47 11.35 -5.96 -6.12
CA LYS A 47 11.04 -7.26 -6.69
C LYS A 47 10.31 -8.08 -5.63
N ALA A 48 9.32 -8.85 -6.06
CA ALA A 48 8.58 -9.73 -5.18
C ALA A 48 8.41 -11.09 -5.82
N LYS A 49 8.57 -12.15 -5.02
CA LYS A 49 8.27 -13.51 -5.48
C LYS A 49 6.78 -13.73 -5.56
N ASN A 50 6.01 -13.01 -4.75
CA ASN A 50 4.55 -13.04 -4.73
C ASN A 50 4.08 -11.61 -4.56
N ILE A 51 3.62 -10.99 -5.65
CA ILE A 51 3.31 -9.56 -5.65
C ILE A 51 2.12 -9.23 -4.73
N ARG A 52 1.10 -10.09 -4.70
CA ARG A 52 -0.04 -9.89 -3.80
C ARG A 52 0.42 -9.82 -2.35
N ARG A 53 1.24 -10.79 -1.95
CA ARG A 53 1.74 -10.88 -0.58
C ARG A 53 2.61 -9.68 -0.22
N ARG A 54 3.47 -9.25 -1.15
CA ARG A 54 4.36 -8.12 -0.91
C ARG A 54 3.57 -6.82 -0.71
N LEU A 55 2.61 -6.53 -1.57
CA LEU A 55 1.82 -5.32 -1.44
C LEU A 55 0.91 -5.37 -0.21
N GLN A 56 0.48 -6.56 0.19
CA GLN A 56 -0.26 -6.70 1.44
C GLN A 56 0.58 -6.31 2.64
N GLN A 57 1.88 -6.59 2.62
CA GLN A 57 2.80 -6.16 3.67
C GLN A 57 2.87 -4.63 3.76
N TYR A 58 2.89 -3.93 2.60
CA TYR A 58 2.84 -2.47 2.58
C TYR A 58 1.51 -1.95 3.14
N ARG A 59 0.41 -2.57 2.75
CA ARG A 59 -0.91 -2.18 3.25
C ARG A 59 -1.00 -2.31 4.76
N ASN A 60 -0.41 -3.35 5.32
CA ASN A 60 -0.46 -3.66 6.75
C ASN A 60 0.70 -3.06 7.54
N ALA A 61 1.57 -2.29 6.92
CA ALA A 61 2.72 -1.70 7.60
C ALA A 61 2.26 -0.87 8.79
N SER A 62 2.86 -1.13 9.94
CA SER A 62 2.48 -0.49 11.20
C SER A 62 3.49 0.59 11.59
N ARG A 63 3.26 1.23 12.73
CA ARG A 63 4.19 2.23 13.27
C ARG A 63 5.46 1.61 13.87
N ARG A 64 5.57 0.31 13.84
CA ARG A 64 6.76 -0.38 14.34
C ARG A 64 7.98 0.05 13.52
N LYS A 65 9.12 0.14 14.20
CA LYS A 65 10.37 0.59 13.58
C LYS A 65 10.73 -0.22 12.33
N ILE A 66 10.48 -1.52 12.36
CA ILE A 66 10.79 -2.41 11.25
C ILE A 66 10.01 -2.06 9.98
N HIS A 67 8.86 -1.39 10.12
CA HIS A 67 8.01 -1.01 8.99
C HIS A 67 8.17 0.44 8.56
N ARG A 68 9.17 1.15 9.10
CA ARG A 68 9.34 2.58 8.83
C ARG A 68 9.48 2.88 7.35
N LYS A 69 10.30 2.12 6.64
CA LYS A 69 10.52 2.35 5.21
C LYS A 69 9.25 2.11 4.40
N MET A 70 8.55 1.03 4.68
CA MET A 70 7.29 0.72 3.98
C MET A 70 6.25 1.80 4.21
N ARG A 71 6.10 2.25 5.45
CA ARG A 71 5.14 3.32 5.76
C ARG A 71 5.50 4.61 5.05
N GLY A 72 6.80 4.93 4.99
CA GLY A 72 7.27 6.12 4.29
C GLY A 72 6.95 6.08 2.81
N LEU A 73 7.14 4.93 2.17
CA LEU A 73 6.82 4.78 0.75
C LEU A 73 5.32 4.94 0.50
N VAL A 74 4.48 4.33 1.32
CA VAL A 74 3.03 4.46 1.18
C VAL A 74 2.59 5.91 1.40
N ARG A 75 3.16 6.58 2.40
CA ARG A 75 2.83 7.97 2.72
C ARG A 75 3.17 8.91 1.57
N ASP A 76 4.35 8.75 0.97
CA ASP A 76 4.89 9.71 0.00
C ASP A 76 4.52 9.37 -1.44
N ALA A 77 4.14 8.14 -1.73
CA ALA A 77 3.78 7.73 -3.08
C ALA A 77 2.42 8.28 -3.50
N SER A 78 2.26 8.51 -4.80
CA SER A 78 0.97 8.86 -5.42
C SER A 78 0.41 7.72 -6.25
N SER A 79 1.25 6.80 -6.65
CA SER A 79 0.79 5.61 -7.39
C SER A 79 1.80 4.48 -7.33
#